data_6b7f16e75e779a9a683db448eef296cb
#
_entry.id   6b7f16e75e779a9a683db448eef296cb
#
_cell.length_a   1.000
_cell.length_b   1.000
_cell.length_c   1.000
_cell.angle_alpha   90.00
_cell.angle_beta   90.00
_cell.angle_gamma   90.00
#
_symmetry.space_group_name_H-M   'P 1'
#
loop_
_entity.id
_entity.type
_entity.pdbx_description
1 polymer ?
#
loop_
_entity_poly.entity_id
_entity_poly.type
_entity_poly.pdbx_seq_one_letter_code
_entity_poly.pdbx_strand_id
1 'polypeptide(L)'
;MLIKEKISIEEFDDKSYQVRLIEPLEEEKAVLTHYLHNIHNGVSKYYKDEALNVLKNYVEYKQEKQISIVAEEALQQLLFEVENVPFPTPENYTFKFIDLFAGIGGFRIAMQNVGGKCVYTSEWNKDAQKTYRENFGEIPFGDITKERIKNYIPTEFDVLCAGFPCQAFSIAGYQKGFSDTRGTLFFDVEQIIERHRPKVVFLENVKNLVSHDKGKTFKVIIEILEKKLGYKVFHKVLNSMTHANVPQNRERIFIVAFDPKQ
;
A
#
# COMPACT_ATOMS: atom_id res chain seq x y z
N MET A 1 5.61 -10.86 21.97
CA MET A 1 4.65 -11.52 22.90
C MET A 1 3.20 -11.41 22.43
N LEU A 2 2.92 -11.34 21.13
CA LEU A 2 1.59 -10.99 20.62
C LEU A 2 0.98 -12.01 19.66
N ILE A 3 1.73 -13.03 19.21
CA ILE A 3 1.24 -14.01 18.21
C ILE A 3 0.72 -15.29 18.86
N LYS A 4 1.16 -15.64 20.07
CA LYS A 4 0.89 -16.94 20.71
C LYS A 4 -0.59 -17.28 20.95
N GLU A 5 -1.49 -16.32 20.90
CA GLU A 5 -2.90 -16.55 21.25
C GLU A 5 -3.83 -16.73 20.05
N LYS A 6 -3.32 -16.63 18.80
CA LYS A 6 -4.20 -16.54 17.64
C LYS A 6 -3.97 -17.56 16.52
N ILE A 7 -3.20 -18.62 16.78
CA ILE A 7 -3.00 -19.70 15.81
C ILE A 7 -3.61 -20.98 16.36
N SER A 8 -4.65 -21.51 15.71
CA SER A 8 -5.08 -22.88 15.94
C SER A 8 -4.55 -23.77 14.82
N ILE A 9 -3.95 -24.88 15.23
CA ILE A 9 -3.59 -25.96 14.33
C ILE A 9 -4.56 -27.09 14.63
N GLU A 10 -5.43 -27.40 13.66
CA GLU A 10 -6.30 -28.57 13.75
C GLU A 10 -5.59 -29.76 13.10
N GLU A 11 -5.30 -30.79 13.90
CA GLU A 11 -4.86 -32.10 13.40
C GLU A 11 -6.08 -32.85 12.87
N PHE A 12 -6.07 -33.21 11.59
CA PHE A 12 -7.17 -34.00 10.99
C PHE A 12 -6.91 -35.48 10.96
N ASP A 13 -5.67 -35.91 10.92
CA ASP A 13 -5.18 -37.28 11.14
C ASP A 13 -3.65 -37.27 11.17
N ASP A 14 -3.01 -38.47 11.37
CA ASP A 14 -1.55 -38.58 11.56
C ASP A 14 -0.68 -38.02 10.40
N LYS A 15 -1.25 -37.45 9.34
CA LYS A 15 -0.51 -37.01 8.13
C LYS A 15 -1.03 -35.74 7.48
N SER A 16 -2.12 -35.14 7.92
CA SER A 16 -2.64 -33.90 7.33
C SER A 16 -2.88 -32.84 8.40
N TYR A 17 -2.36 -31.64 8.14
CA TYR A 17 -2.51 -30.49 9.03
C TYR A 17 -3.24 -29.39 8.28
N GLN A 18 -4.25 -28.80 8.90
CA GLN A 18 -4.84 -27.56 8.42
C GLN A 18 -4.42 -26.42 9.36
N VAL A 19 -3.59 -25.51 8.85
CA VAL A 19 -3.21 -24.31 9.57
C VAL A 19 -4.32 -23.28 9.38
N ARG A 20 -5.16 -23.09 10.38
CA ARG A 20 -6.09 -21.96 10.43
C ARG A 20 -5.42 -20.79 11.13
N LEU A 21 -5.22 -19.72 10.38
CA LEU A 21 -4.89 -18.42 10.94
C LEU A 21 -6.12 -17.88 11.68
N ILE A 22 -6.15 -18.00 12.99
CA ILE A 22 -7.12 -17.31 13.81
C ILE A 22 -6.58 -15.89 14.04
N GLU A 23 -6.94 -14.98 13.11
CA GLU A 23 -6.64 -13.55 13.14
C GLU A 23 -5.23 -13.20 13.66
N PRO A 24 -4.17 -13.37 12.89
CA PRO A 24 -2.90 -12.71 13.17
C PRO A 24 -3.11 -11.20 13.13
N LEU A 25 -2.25 -10.47 13.80
CA LEU A 25 -2.22 -9.01 13.67
C LEU A 25 -2.10 -8.68 12.18
N GLU A 26 -2.92 -7.75 11.70
CA GLU A 26 -3.00 -7.41 10.27
C GLU A 26 -1.67 -6.97 9.68
N GLU A 27 -0.83 -6.32 10.50
CA GLU A 27 0.51 -5.89 10.12
C GLU A 27 1.46 -7.06 9.85
N GLU A 28 1.34 -8.14 10.60
CA GLU A 28 2.16 -9.35 10.42
C GLU A 28 1.78 -10.10 9.14
N LYS A 29 0.48 -10.17 8.83
CA LYS A 29 0.01 -10.69 7.54
C LYS A 29 0.49 -9.82 6.39
N ALA A 30 0.42 -8.50 6.56
CA ALA A 30 0.88 -7.56 5.55
C ALA A 30 2.38 -7.74 5.29
N VAL A 31 3.22 -7.78 6.32
CA VAL A 31 4.66 -8.04 6.19
C VAL A 31 4.93 -9.34 5.45
N LEU A 32 4.25 -10.44 5.83
CA LEU A 32 4.43 -11.73 5.19
C LEU A 32 4.05 -11.71 3.71
N THR A 33 2.88 -11.17 3.37
CA THR A 33 2.45 -11.13 1.97
C THR A 33 3.30 -10.18 1.12
N HIS A 34 3.75 -9.05 1.66
CA HIS A 34 4.71 -8.17 0.99
C HIS A 34 6.06 -8.83 0.78
N TYR A 35 6.55 -9.62 1.76
CA TYR A 35 7.76 -10.42 1.58
C TYR A 35 7.61 -11.41 0.44
N LEU A 36 6.53 -12.19 0.39
CA LEU A 36 6.26 -13.19 -0.64
C LEU A 36 6.18 -12.57 -2.04
N HIS A 37 5.45 -11.46 -2.20
CA HIS A 37 5.37 -10.74 -3.48
C HIS A 37 6.69 -10.17 -3.97
N ASN A 38 7.64 -9.94 -3.07
CA ASN A 38 8.94 -9.35 -3.37
C ASN A 38 10.12 -10.33 -3.25
N ILE A 39 9.87 -11.64 -3.08
CA ILE A 39 10.93 -12.64 -2.80
C ILE A 39 12.00 -12.71 -3.89
N HIS A 40 11.63 -12.43 -5.14
CA HIS A 40 12.53 -12.46 -6.29
C HIS A 40 13.11 -11.09 -6.69
N ASN A 41 12.98 -10.07 -5.84
CA ASN A 41 13.55 -8.76 -6.09
C ASN A 41 14.22 -8.17 -4.84
N GLY A 42 15.04 -7.13 -5.04
CA GLY A 42 15.83 -6.54 -3.95
C GLY A 42 15.00 -5.87 -2.84
N VAL A 43 13.69 -5.67 -3.05
CA VAL A 43 12.80 -5.06 -2.05
C VAL A 43 12.45 -6.03 -0.93
N SER A 44 12.52 -7.34 -1.16
CA SER A 44 12.25 -8.36 -0.11
C SER A 44 13.07 -8.15 1.17
N LYS A 45 14.28 -7.59 1.05
CA LYS A 45 15.15 -7.29 2.20
C LYS A 45 14.50 -6.42 3.28
N TYR A 46 13.56 -5.54 2.89
CA TYR A 46 12.85 -4.65 3.83
C TYR A 46 11.85 -5.38 4.72
N TYR A 47 11.39 -6.56 4.30
CA TYR A 47 10.37 -7.34 5.01
C TYR A 47 10.91 -8.64 5.60
N LYS A 48 12.10 -9.08 5.17
CA LYS A 48 12.64 -10.43 5.40
C LYS A 48 12.70 -10.81 6.87
N ASP A 49 13.34 -9.98 7.68
CA ASP A 49 13.63 -10.34 9.08
C ASP A 49 12.35 -10.48 9.89
N GLU A 50 11.39 -9.57 9.67
CA GLU A 50 10.10 -9.61 10.34
C GLU A 50 9.21 -10.73 9.81
N ALA A 51 9.18 -10.97 8.49
CA ALA A 51 8.49 -12.10 7.89
C ALA A 51 9.02 -13.43 8.41
N LEU A 52 10.34 -13.58 8.54
CA LEU A 52 10.96 -14.77 9.13
C LEU A 52 10.61 -14.92 10.62
N ASN A 53 10.51 -13.83 11.37
CA ASN A 53 10.08 -13.88 12.75
C ASN A 53 8.61 -14.28 12.87
N VAL A 54 7.75 -13.75 12.01
CA VAL A 54 6.35 -14.19 11.90
C VAL A 54 6.29 -15.68 11.62
N LEU A 55 7.02 -16.18 10.62
CA LEU A 55 7.07 -17.61 10.29
C LEU A 55 7.62 -18.47 11.44
N LYS A 56 8.69 -18.05 12.12
CA LYS A 56 9.24 -18.74 13.29
C LYS A 56 8.24 -18.87 14.43
N ASN A 57 7.47 -17.81 14.68
CA ASN A 57 6.43 -17.87 15.70
C ASN A 57 5.29 -18.85 15.35
N TYR A 58 5.04 -19.06 14.06
CA TYR A 58 4.18 -20.13 13.57
C TYR A 58 4.72 -21.52 13.86
N VAL A 59 6.04 -21.65 13.78
CA VAL A 59 6.76 -22.90 13.85
C VAL A 59 7.11 -23.30 15.29
N GLU A 60 7.42 -22.35 16.18
CA GLU A 60 7.76 -22.63 17.58
C GLU A 60 6.60 -23.24 18.40
N TYR A 61 5.39 -23.24 17.87
CA TYR A 61 4.24 -23.82 18.56
C TYR A 61 4.16 -25.34 18.49
N LYS A 62 4.94 -26.02 17.64
CA LYS A 62 4.98 -27.50 17.57
C LYS A 62 6.40 -28.08 17.58
N GLN A 63 6.56 -29.19 18.28
CA GLN A 63 7.78 -29.97 18.56
C GLN A 63 8.85 -29.96 17.44
N GLU A 64 10.11 -29.75 17.83
CA GLU A 64 11.29 -29.46 17.01
C GLU A 64 11.54 -30.29 15.73
N LYS A 65 11.04 -31.49 15.61
CA LYS A 65 11.26 -32.37 14.45
C LYS A 65 10.25 -32.25 13.30
N GLN A 66 9.07 -31.70 13.55
CA GLN A 66 8.04 -31.48 12.51
C GLN A 66 8.01 -30.06 11.96
N ILE A 67 8.74 -29.17 12.58
CA ILE A 67 8.75 -27.74 12.39
C ILE A 67 9.17 -27.32 10.96
N SER A 68 10.23 -27.95 10.40
CA SER A 68 10.74 -27.58 9.07
C SER A 68 9.79 -27.95 7.94
N ILE A 69 9.12 -29.10 8.04
CA ILE A 69 8.18 -29.60 7.01
C ILE A 69 6.90 -28.76 7.01
N VAL A 70 6.37 -28.47 8.19
CA VAL A 70 5.15 -27.65 8.33
C VAL A 70 5.36 -26.20 7.89
N ALA A 71 6.56 -25.64 8.15
CA ALA A 71 6.89 -24.29 7.71
C ALA A 71 7.06 -24.21 6.17
N GLU A 72 7.62 -25.22 5.55
CA GLU A 72 7.81 -25.29 4.11
C GLU A 72 6.48 -25.50 3.38
N GLU A 73 5.62 -26.38 3.87
CA GLU A 73 4.27 -26.60 3.34
C GLU A 73 3.40 -25.35 3.52
N ALA A 74 3.44 -24.69 4.69
CA ALA A 74 2.73 -23.44 4.93
C ALA A 74 3.23 -22.33 4.02
N LEU A 75 4.54 -22.24 3.77
CA LEU A 75 5.12 -21.28 2.83
C LEU A 75 4.67 -21.56 1.40
N GLN A 76 4.65 -22.81 0.97
CA GLN A 76 4.18 -23.22 -0.36
C GLN A 76 2.68 -22.92 -0.54
N GLN A 77 1.87 -23.18 0.46
CA GLN A 77 0.44 -22.87 0.43
C GLN A 77 0.20 -21.36 0.37
N LEU A 78 0.94 -20.57 1.14
CA LEU A 78 0.87 -19.11 1.11
C LEU A 78 1.35 -18.55 -0.23
N LEU A 79 2.42 -19.11 -0.81
CA LEU A 79 2.88 -18.76 -2.15
C LEU A 79 1.81 -19.07 -3.20
N PHE A 80 1.18 -20.23 -3.14
CA PHE A 80 0.09 -20.61 -4.04
C PHE A 80 -1.10 -19.65 -3.96
N GLU A 81 -1.49 -19.23 -2.75
CA GLU A 81 -2.55 -18.23 -2.55
C GLU A 81 -2.17 -16.86 -3.13
N VAL A 82 -0.89 -16.50 -3.07
CA VAL A 82 -0.37 -15.21 -3.58
C VAL A 82 -0.26 -15.20 -5.12
N GLU A 83 0.00 -16.33 -5.75
CA GLU A 83 0.20 -16.44 -7.20
C GLU A 83 -1.09 -16.71 -7.97
N ASN A 84 -2.04 -17.43 -7.37
CA ASN A 84 -3.30 -17.81 -8.03
C ASN A 84 -4.41 -16.77 -7.77
N VAL A 85 -4.24 -15.56 -8.29
CA VAL A 85 -5.13 -14.42 -8.08
C VAL A 85 -5.59 -13.81 -9.40
N PRO A 86 -6.72 -13.07 -9.41
CA PRO A 86 -7.24 -12.41 -10.63
C PRO A 86 -6.27 -11.45 -11.30
N PHE A 87 -5.46 -10.73 -10.52
CA PHE A 87 -4.51 -9.74 -11.01
C PHE A 87 -3.11 -10.00 -10.45
N PRO A 88 -2.39 -11.02 -10.95
CA PRO A 88 -1.07 -11.38 -10.46
C PRO A 88 -0.06 -10.27 -10.73
N THR A 89 0.99 -10.24 -9.91
CA THR A 89 2.10 -9.32 -10.13
C THR A 89 2.81 -9.65 -11.46
N PRO A 90 3.13 -8.66 -12.31
CA PRO A 90 3.82 -8.91 -13.56
C PRO A 90 5.22 -9.48 -13.29
N GLU A 91 5.59 -10.54 -14.04
CA GLU A 91 6.92 -11.15 -13.97
C GLU A 91 8.01 -10.17 -14.44
N ASN A 92 7.73 -9.46 -15.52
CA ASN A 92 8.60 -8.43 -16.07
C ASN A 92 8.02 -7.05 -15.79
N TYR A 93 8.80 -6.19 -15.14
CA TYR A 93 8.40 -4.84 -14.81
C TYR A 93 9.52 -3.85 -15.14
N THR A 94 9.13 -2.60 -15.43
CA THR A 94 10.05 -1.52 -15.80
C THR A 94 10.26 -0.50 -14.70
N PHE A 95 9.34 -0.43 -13.74
CA PHE A 95 9.42 0.46 -12.57
C PHE A 95 8.72 -0.17 -11.36
N LYS A 96 9.04 0.35 -10.17
CA LYS A 96 8.42 -0.02 -8.91
C LYS A 96 7.53 1.12 -8.41
N PHE A 97 6.40 0.78 -7.79
CA PHE A 97 5.51 1.78 -7.20
C PHE A 97 4.97 1.34 -5.85
N ILE A 98 4.54 2.34 -5.08
CA ILE A 98 3.76 2.16 -3.86
C ILE A 98 2.34 2.70 -4.07
N ASP A 99 1.34 2.10 -3.39
CA ASP A 99 -0.07 2.47 -3.48
C ASP A 99 -0.62 2.79 -2.09
N LEU A 100 -0.84 4.08 -1.84
CA LEU A 100 -1.35 4.58 -0.57
C LEU A 100 -2.85 4.86 -0.69
N PHE A 101 -3.62 4.52 0.35
CA PHE A 101 -5.08 4.55 0.31
C PHE A 101 -5.61 3.68 -0.83
N ALA A 102 -5.07 2.47 -0.93
CA ALA A 102 -5.18 1.60 -2.10
C ALA A 102 -6.62 1.18 -2.44
N GLY A 103 -7.54 1.26 -1.47
CA GLY A 103 -8.92 0.83 -1.66
C GLY A 103 -8.96 -0.64 -2.08
N ILE A 104 -9.64 -0.91 -3.19
CA ILE A 104 -9.72 -2.25 -3.78
C ILE A 104 -8.65 -2.49 -4.88
N GLY A 105 -7.68 -1.57 -5.05
CA GLY A 105 -6.54 -1.71 -5.95
C GLY A 105 -6.67 -1.08 -7.34
N GLY A 106 -7.41 0.01 -7.47
CA GLY A 106 -7.57 0.71 -8.75
C GLY A 106 -6.26 1.23 -9.33
N PHE A 107 -5.41 1.87 -8.53
CA PHE A 107 -4.07 2.28 -8.95
C PHE A 107 -3.18 1.08 -9.27
N ARG A 108 -3.26 0.02 -8.47
CA ARG A 108 -2.45 -1.19 -8.71
C ARG A 108 -2.72 -1.79 -10.09
N ILE A 109 -3.99 -2.00 -10.46
CA ILE A 109 -4.35 -2.51 -11.79
C ILE A 109 -3.81 -1.58 -12.88
N ALA A 110 -4.01 -0.26 -12.75
CA ALA A 110 -3.57 0.70 -13.74
C ALA A 110 -2.03 0.69 -13.92
N MET A 111 -1.26 0.66 -12.82
CA MET A 111 0.19 0.65 -12.86
C MET A 111 0.76 -0.69 -13.34
N GLN A 112 0.18 -1.82 -12.96
CA GLN A 112 0.58 -3.15 -13.45
C GLN A 112 0.37 -3.25 -14.97
N ASN A 113 -0.73 -2.71 -15.51
CA ASN A 113 -1.02 -2.70 -16.94
C ASN A 113 0.00 -1.92 -17.78
N VAL A 114 0.72 -0.99 -17.18
CA VAL A 114 1.80 -0.22 -17.83
C VAL A 114 3.21 -0.68 -17.43
N GLY A 115 3.33 -1.88 -16.86
CA GLY A 115 4.61 -2.50 -16.49
C GLY A 115 5.17 -2.11 -15.14
N GLY A 116 4.34 -1.63 -14.23
CA GLY A 116 4.75 -1.34 -12.85
C GLY A 116 4.64 -2.56 -11.93
N LYS A 117 5.53 -2.67 -10.96
CA LYS A 117 5.45 -3.63 -9.85
C LYS A 117 5.12 -2.92 -8.54
N CYS A 118 4.04 -3.32 -7.91
CA CYS A 118 3.71 -2.85 -6.57
C CYS A 118 4.67 -3.45 -5.55
N VAL A 119 5.27 -2.61 -4.71
CA VAL A 119 6.23 -3.05 -3.69
C VAL A 119 5.79 -2.70 -2.27
N TYR A 120 4.77 -1.88 -2.13
CA TYR A 120 4.15 -1.53 -0.85
C TYR A 120 2.72 -1.02 -1.06
N THR A 121 1.81 -1.43 -0.18
CA THR A 121 0.43 -0.92 -0.16
C THR A 121 -0.05 -0.61 1.24
N SER A 122 -0.91 0.39 1.37
CA SER A 122 -1.61 0.67 2.61
C SER A 122 -3.09 1.00 2.37
N GLU A 123 -3.96 0.42 3.21
CA GLU A 123 -5.40 0.67 3.23
C GLU A 123 -5.92 0.40 4.65
N TRP A 124 -6.70 1.31 5.22
CA TRP A 124 -7.20 1.18 6.58
C TRP A 124 -8.57 0.49 6.66
N ASN A 125 -9.36 0.56 5.58
CA ASN A 125 -10.70 -0.02 5.53
C ASN A 125 -10.62 -1.54 5.36
N LYS A 126 -11.19 -2.27 6.32
CA LYS A 126 -11.12 -3.73 6.38
C LYS A 126 -11.81 -4.44 5.22
N ASP A 127 -12.92 -3.91 4.73
CA ASP A 127 -13.64 -4.53 3.62
C ASP A 127 -12.92 -4.28 2.30
N ALA A 128 -12.29 -3.11 2.14
CA ALA A 128 -11.41 -2.83 1.02
C ALA A 128 -10.17 -3.74 1.04
N GLN A 129 -9.54 -3.97 2.21
CA GLN A 129 -8.41 -4.90 2.36
C GLN A 129 -8.78 -6.33 1.96
N LYS A 130 -9.97 -6.81 2.33
CA LYS A 130 -10.45 -8.15 1.91
C LYS A 130 -10.55 -8.26 0.39
N THR A 131 -11.19 -7.29 -0.25
CA THR A 131 -11.30 -7.25 -1.71
C THR A 131 -9.93 -7.13 -2.38
N TYR A 132 -9.04 -6.33 -1.80
CA TYR A 132 -7.66 -6.19 -2.29
C TYR A 132 -6.91 -7.52 -2.23
N ARG A 133 -7.03 -8.25 -1.12
CA ARG A 133 -6.44 -9.58 -0.95
C ARG A 133 -6.97 -10.57 -1.99
N GLU A 134 -8.27 -10.62 -2.19
CA GLU A 134 -8.89 -11.50 -3.21
C GLU A 134 -8.38 -11.18 -4.63
N ASN A 135 -8.13 -9.90 -4.91
CA ASN A 135 -7.67 -9.45 -6.22
C ASN A 135 -6.17 -9.73 -6.46
N PHE A 136 -5.33 -9.59 -5.43
CA PHE A 136 -3.87 -9.54 -5.60
C PHE A 136 -3.10 -10.52 -4.72
N GLY A 137 -3.74 -11.25 -3.80
CA GLY A 137 -3.08 -12.13 -2.83
C GLY A 137 -2.27 -11.38 -1.76
N GLU A 138 -2.26 -10.06 -1.79
CA GLU A 138 -1.51 -9.21 -0.88
C GLU A 138 -2.45 -8.50 0.10
N ILE A 139 -2.07 -8.45 1.36
CA ILE A 139 -2.80 -7.72 2.40
C ILE A 139 -2.14 -6.35 2.56
N PRO A 140 -2.86 -5.25 2.30
CA PRO A 140 -2.34 -3.91 2.54
C PRO A 140 -1.97 -3.70 4.01
N PHE A 141 -0.90 -2.94 4.27
CA PHE A 141 -0.66 -2.39 5.60
C PHE A 141 -1.84 -1.49 6.00
N GLY A 142 -2.04 -1.32 7.30
CA GLY A 142 -3.17 -0.57 7.84
C GLY A 142 -3.08 0.94 7.62
N ASP A 143 -3.38 1.68 8.68
CA ASP A 143 -3.48 3.15 8.67
C ASP A 143 -2.13 3.83 8.43
N ILE A 144 -1.96 4.44 7.26
CA ILE A 144 -0.73 5.13 6.83
C ILE A 144 -0.37 6.34 7.70
N THR A 145 -1.29 6.86 8.52
CA THR A 145 -0.98 7.95 9.45
C THR A 145 -0.09 7.49 10.61
N LYS A 146 0.01 6.19 10.83
CA LYS A 146 0.85 5.60 11.89
C LYS A 146 2.30 5.51 11.45
N GLU A 147 3.21 6.09 12.23
CA GLU A 147 4.64 6.10 11.89
C GLU A 147 5.22 4.69 11.73
N ARG A 148 4.78 3.73 12.54
CA ARG A 148 5.16 2.32 12.39
C ARG A 148 4.80 1.74 11.03
N ILE A 149 3.68 2.17 10.42
CA ILE A 149 3.24 1.72 9.08
C ILE A 149 4.08 2.39 8.00
N LYS A 150 4.40 3.68 8.14
CA LYS A 150 5.33 4.39 7.23
C LYS A 150 6.73 3.77 7.22
N ASN A 151 7.17 3.18 8.33
CA ASN A 151 8.50 2.56 8.43
C ASN A 151 8.64 1.28 7.60
N TYR A 152 7.55 0.65 7.16
CA TYR A 152 7.57 -0.46 6.20
C TYR A 152 7.74 -0.03 4.75
N ILE A 153 7.65 1.27 4.45
CA ILE A 153 7.82 1.77 3.07
C ILE A 153 9.28 1.56 2.64
N PRO A 154 9.54 0.78 1.57
CA PRO A 154 10.88 0.56 1.07
C PRO A 154 11.47 1.87 0.51
N THR A 155 12.80 1.98 0.51
CA THR A 155 13.48 3.16 -0.06
C THR A 155 13.60 3.10 -1.59
N GLU A 156 13.38 1.94 -2.19
CA GLU A 156 13.62 1.69 -3.61
C GLU A 156 12.30 1.55 -4.38
N PHE A 157 11.69 2.67 -4.73
CA PHE A 157 10.56 2.72 -5.65
C PHE A 157 10.60 4.02 -6.48
N ASP A 158 9.96 3.99 -7.65
CA ASP A 158 10.00 5.07 -8.63
C ASP A 158 8.76 5.96 -8.55
N VAL A 159 7.57 5.37 -8.30
CA VAL A 159 6.29 6.05 -8.35
C VAL A 159 5.54 5.91 -7.02
N LEU A 160 5.03 7.03 -6.51
CA LEU A 160 4.08 7.05 -5.41
C LEU A 160 2.68 7.31 -5.97
N CYS A 161 1.76 6.36 -5.76
CA CYS A 161 0.33 6.51 -6.05
C CYS A 161 -0.44 6.77 -4.75
N ALA A 162 -1.38 7.73 -4.75
CA ALA A 162 -2.25 7.98 -3.61
C ALA A 162 -3.63 8.51 -4.02
N GLY A 163 -4.67 7.73 -3.74
CA GLY A 163 -6.07 8.16 -3.84
C GLY A 163 -6.60 8.62 -2.49
N PHE A 164 -6.06 9.70 -1.93
CA PHE A 164 -6.39 10.13 -0.58
C PHE A 164 -7.79 10.77 -0.50
N PRO A 165 -8.56 10.54 0.59
CA PRO A 165 -9.89 11.12 0.74
C PRO A 165 -9.84 12.64 0.90
N CYS A 166 -10.86 13.33 0.33
CA CYS A 166 -11.03 14.76 0.50
C CYS A 166 -11.54 15.05 1.93
N GLN A 167 -10.63 15.33 2.83
CA GLN A 167 -10.96 15.84 4.16
C GLN A 167 -10.74 17.35 4.20
N ALA A 168 -11.57 18.05 4.96
CA ALA A 168 -11.43 19.49 5.14
C ALA A 168 -10.06 19.83 5.73
N PHE A 169 -9.29 20.63 5.00
CA PHE A 169 -8.08 21.23 5.55
C PHE A 169 -8.46 22.25 6.62
N SER A 170 -7.96 22.11 7.82
CA SER A 170 -7.93 23.23 8.74
C SER A 170 -6.83 24.20 8.30
N ILE A 171 -7.21 25.18 7.47
CA ILE A 171 -6.28 26.22 6.99
C ILE A 171 -5.71 27.05 8.14
N ALA A 172 -6.39 27.06 9.29
CA ALA A 172 -5.88 27.70 10.51
C ALA A 172 -4.54 27.12 10.99
N GLY A 173 -4.29 25.81 10.75
CA GLY A 173 -3.00 25.17 11.04
C GLY A 173 -1.89 25.61 10.10
N TYR A 174 -2.17 25.79 8.80
CA TYR A 174 -1.17 26.20 7.82
C TYR A 174 -0.66 27.65 8.07
N GLN A 175 -1.53 28.56 8.54
CA GLN A 175 -1.17 29.95 8.84
C GLN A 175 -0.39 30.13 10.16
N LYS A 176 -0.44 29.15 11.08
CA LYS A 176 0.28 29.19 12.37
C LYS A 176 1.65 28.52 12.37
N GLY A 177 2.15 28.10 11.20
CA GLY A 177 3.41 27.37 11.06
C GLY A 177 3.21 25.86 11.07
N PHE A 178 4.16 25.15 10.45
CA PHE A 178 4.13 23.71 10.14
C PHE A 178 3.90 22.73 11.32
N SER A 179 3.84 23.24 12.56
CA SER A 179 3.68 22.38 13.75
C SER A 179 2.25 21.92 14.04
N ASP A 180 1.22 22.55 13.46
CA ASP A 180 -0.18 22.28 13.81
C ASP A 180 -1.02 21.67 12.64
N THR A 181 -0.36 21.29 11.54
CA THR A 181 -0.98 20.71 10.35
C THR A 181 -1.18 19.18 10.44
N ARG A 182 -0.88 18.58 11.58
CA ARG A 182 -1.03 17.15 11.85
C ARG A 182 -2.51 16.77 11.90
N GLY A 183 -3.17 16.60 10.75
CA GLY A 183 -4.58 16.23 10.75
C GLY A 183 -5.22 16.02 9.38
N THR A 184 -4.49 16.20 8.29
CA THR A 184 -5.02 15.87 6.97
C THR A 184 -4.13 14.86 6.28
N LEU A 185 -4.73 13.85 5.69
CA LEU A 185 -4.06 12.71 5.06
C LEU A 185 -3.09 13.11 3.94
N PHE A 186 -3.29 14.29 3.33
CA PHE A 186 -2.34 14.83 2.36
C PHE A 186 -0.97 15.13 2.98
N PHE A 187 -0.90 15.59 4.23
CA PHE A 187 0.38 15.84 4.89
C PHE A 187 1.14 14.56 5.22
N ASP A 188 0.44 13.45 5.44
CA ASP A 188 1.10 12.15 5.54
C ASP A 188 1.72 11.74 4.21
N VAL A 189 1.01 11.98 3.09
CA VAL A 189 1.55 11.77 1.73
C VAL A 189 2.75 12.69 1.48
N GLU A 190 2.65 13.96 1.84
CA GLU A 190 3.74 14.96 1.71
C GLU A 190 4.99 14.51 2.46
N GLN A 191 4.87 14.06 3.72
CA GLN A 191 6.00 13.53 4.50
C GLN A 191 6.67 12.33 3.83
N ILE A 192 5.87 11.44 3.25
CA ILE A 192 6.39 10.27 2.53
C ILE A 192 7.13 10.71 1.26
N ILE A 193 6.59 11.67 0.50
CA ILE A 193 7.26 12.24 -0.68
C ILE A 193 8.59 12.90 -0.28
N GLU A 194 8.58 13.69 0.79
CA GLU A 194 9.79 14.39 1.29
C GLU A 194 10.87 13.40 1.71
N ARG A 195 10.50 12.32 2.41
CA ARG A 195 11.41 11.29 2.93
C ARG A 195 12.00 10.42 1.82
N HIS A 196 11.19 10.00 0.85
CA HIS A 196 11.57 8.98 -0.13
C HIS A 196 11.92 9.54 -1.51
N ARG A 197 11.49 10.75 -1.82
CA ARG A 197 11.80 11.44 -3.09
C ARG A 197 11.52 10.59 -4.35
N PRO A 198 10.30 10.04 -4.53
CA PRO A 198 9.98 9.25 -5.73
C PRO A 198 10.16 10.09 -7.01
N LYS A 199 10.51 9.45 -8.12
CA LYS A 199 10.63 10.12 -9.43
C LYS A 199 9.31 10.74 -9.88
N VAL A 200 8.21 10.02 -9.60
CA VAL A 200 6.86 10.44 -9.97
C VAL A 200 5.92 10.32 -8.77
N VAL A 201 5.11 11.33 -8.57
CA VAL A 201 3.98 11.33 -7.63
C VAL A 201 2.69 11.38 -8.44
N PHE A 202 1.79 10.41 -8.22
CA PHE A 202 0.51 10.32 -8.91
C PHE A 202 -0.64 10.32 -7.90
N LEU A 203 -1.34 11.45 -7.81
CA LEU A 203 -2.42 11.66 -6.85
C LEU A 203 -3.79 11.68 -7.55
N GLU A 204 -4.79 11.15 -6.88
CA GLU A 204 -6.20 11.23 -7.29
C GLU A 204 -7.06 11.79 -6.17
N ASN A 205 -8.08 12.55 -6.55
CA ASN A 205 -9.10 12.99 -5.62
C ASN A 205 -10.42 13.29 -6.36
N VAL A 206 -11.48 13.56 -5.61
CA VAL A 206 -12.75 14.01 -6.19
C VAL A 206 -12.59 15.38 -6.86
N LYS A 207 -13.33 15.66 -7.94
CA LYS A 207 -13.31 16.96 -8.64
C LYS A 207 -13.51 18.15 -7.69
N ASN A 208 -14.34 17.98 -6.66
CA ASN A 208 -14.62 19.06 -5.69
C ASN A 208 -13.38 19.56 -4.93
N LEU A 209 -12.27 18.80 -4.90
CA LEU A 209 -11.01 19.29 -4.33
C LEU A 209 -10.57 20.61 -4.96
N VAL A 210 -10.78 20.78 -6.28
CA VAL A 210 -10.38 21.98 -7.02
C VAL A 210 -11.11 23.23 -6.55
N SER A 211 -12.38 23.10 -6.14
CA SER A 211 -13.22 24.22 -5.67
C SER A 211 -13.36 24.28 -4.15
N HIS A 212 -12.83 23.27 -3.43
CA HIS A 212 -12.93 23.18 -1.97
C HIS A 212 -12.32 24.41 -1.30
N ASP A 213 -13.05 25.00 -0.36
CA ASP A 213 -12.68 26.25 0.34
C ASP A 213 -12.26 27.36 -0.66
N LYS A 214 -13.10 27.61 -1.65
CA LYS A 214 -12.86 28.62 -2.72
C LYS A 214 -11.53 28.40 -3.45
N GLY A 215 -11.11 27.12 -3.62
CA GLY A 215 -9.89 26.71 -4.29
C GLY A 215 -8.61 26.75 -3.43
N LYS A 216 -8.70 27.18 -2.17
CA LYS A 216 -7.52 27.29 -1.30
C LYS A 216 -6.85 25.96 -1.03
N THR A 217 -7.66 24.89 -0.78
CA THR A 217 -7.15 23.56 -0.52
C THR A 217 -6.29 23.04 -1.66
N PHE A 218 -6.80 23.13 -2.88
CA PHE A 218 -6.07 22.69 -4.07
C PHE A 218 -4.79 23.50 -4.29
N LYS A 219 -4.87 24.83 -4.11
CA LYS A 219 -3.71 25.73 -4.21
C LYS A 219 -2.60 25.34 -3.23
N VAL A 220 -2.94 25.00 -1.98
CA VAL A 220 -1.97 24.57 -0.97
C VAL A 220 -1.27 23.28 -1.40
N ILE A 221 -2.02 22.29 -1.92
CA ILE A 221 -1.44 21.03 -2.42
C ILE A 221 -0.43 21.30 -3.54
N ILE A 222 -0.80 22.13 -4.52
CA ILE A 222 0.09 22.47 -5.65
C ILE A 222 1.31 23.23 -5.15
N GLU A 223 1.14 24.22 -4.27
CA GLU A 223 2.28 24.99 -3.71
C GLU A 223 3.24 24.11 -2.90
N ILE A 224 2.75 23.14 -2.16
CA ILE A 224 3.61 22.19 -1.45
C ILE A 224 4.42 21.36 -2.45
N LEU A 225 3.77 20.78 -3.45
CA LEU A 225 4.45 19.96 -4.45
C LEU A 225 5.48 20.76 -5.25
N GLU A 226 5.13 21.98 -5.70
CA GLU A 226 6.00 22.79 -6.54
C GLU A 226 7.07 23.58 -5.74
N LYS A 227 6.64 24.32 -4.71
CA LYS A 227 7.53 25.26 -4.02
C LYS A 227 8.31 24.62 -2.88
N LYS A 228 7.63 23.78 -2.05
CA LYS A 228 8.31 23.11 -0.93
C LYS A 228 9.12 21.92 -1.42
N LEU A 229 8.50 21.01 -2.18
CA LEU A 229 9.12 19.75 -2.61
C LEU A 229 9.89 19.88 -3.94
N GLY A 230 9.62 20.92 -4.74
CA GLY A 230 10.36 21.23 -5.96
C GLY A 230 10.02 20.34 -7.15
N TYR A 231 8.85 19.73 -7.17
CA TYR A 231 8.36 18.91 -8.29
C TYR A 231 7.80 19.80 -9.41
N LYS A 232 7.85 19.28 -10.64
CA LYS A 232 7.11 19.87 -11.77
C LYS A 232 5.73 19.24 -11.82
N VAL A 233 4.67 20.04 -11.61
CA VAL A 233 3.31 19.55 -11.39
C VAL A 233 2.43 19.78 -12.61
N PHE A 234 1.66 18.73 -12.96
CA PHE A 234 0.59 18.77 -13.96
C PHE A 234 -0.69 18.25 -13.31
N HIS A 235 -1.83 18.80 -13.71
CA HIS A 235 -3.12 18.32 -13.20
C HIS A 235 -4.23 18.45 -14.24
N LYS A 236 -5.22 17.57 -14.16
CA LYS A 236 -6.38 17.57 -15.04
C LYS A 236 -7.57 16.87 -14.40
N VAL A 237 -8.75 17.45 -14.57
CA VAL A 237 -10.01 16.75 -14.26
C VAL A 237 -10.36 15.86 -15.43
N LEU A 238 -10.53 14.57 -15.17
CA LEU A 238 -10.95 13.57 -16.15
C LEU A 238 -12.27 12.95 -15.72
N ASN A 239 -13.09 12.57 -16.71
CA ASN A 239 -14.34 11.87 -16.47
C ASN A 239 -14.25 10.47 -17.08
N SER A 240 -14.56 9.43 -16.31
CA SER A 240 -14.49 8.04 -16.78
C SER A 240 -15.37 7.77 -17.99
N MET A 241 -16.53 8.41 -18.09
CA MET A 241 -17.44 8.26 -19.23
C MET A 241 -16.82 8.75 -20.55
N THR A 242 -16.07 9.87 -20.51
CA THR A 242 -15.50 10.48 -21.73
C THR A 242 -14.08 10.05 -22.05
N HIS A 243 -13.35 9.52 -21.08
CA HIS A 243 -11.92 9.16 -21.24
C HIS A 243 -11.65 7.67 -21.15
N ALA A 244 -12.50 6.89 -20.47
CA ALA A 244 -12.28 5.47 -20.23
C ALA A 244 -13.35 4.57 -20.88
N ASN A 245 -14.27 5.13 -21.66
CA ASN A 245 -15.38 4.40 -22.30
C ASN A 245 -16.20 3.54 -21.31
N VAL A 246 -16.40 4.05 -20.11
CA VAL A 246 -17.18 3.40 -19.04
C VAL A 246 -18.50 4.14 -18.86
N PRO A 247 -19.67 3.48 -18.77
CA PRO A 247 -20.97 4.12 -18.61
C PRO A 247 -21.18 4.67 -17.19
N GLN A 248 -20.21 5.41 -16.68
CA GLN A 248 -20.21 6.02 -15.37
C GLN A 248 -19.75 7.47 -15.44
N ASN A 249 -20.59 8.40 -15.07
CA ASN A 249 -20.23 9.81 -14.93
C ASN A 249 -19.45 10.02 -13.62
N ARG A 250 -18.12 9.81 -13.68
CA ARG A 250 -17.22 9.93 -12.53
C ARG A 250 -16.09 10.89 -12.86
N GLU A 251 -16.17 12.09 -12.31
CA GLU A 251 -15.13 13.11 -12.46
C GLU A 251 -14.13 13.06 -11.31
N ARG A 252 -12.83 13.03 -11.67
CA ARG A 252 -11.71 13.01 -10.72
C ARG A 252 -10.65 13.99 -11.15
N ILE A 253 -10.06 14.69 -10.19
CA ILE A 253 -8.83 15.43 -10.41
C ILE A 253 -7.65 14.46 -10.28
N PHE A 254 -6.80 14.43 -11.29
CA PHE A 254 -5.52 13.75 -11.26
C PHE A 254 -4.41 14.80 -11.20
N ILE A 255 -3.43 14.57 -10.33
CA ILE A 255 -2.25 15.40 -10.17
C ILE A 255 -1.04 14.52 -10.37
N VAL A 256 -0.20 14.86 -11.33
CA VAL A 256 1.05 14.15 -11.60
C VAL A 256 2.21 15.09 -11.41
N ALA A 257 3.15 14.70 -10.58
CA ALA A 257 4.31 15.52 -10.27
C ALA A 257 5.61 14.73 -10.55
N PHE A 258 6.55 15.35 -11.25
CA PHE A 258 7.84 14.77 -11.63
C PHE A 258 8.97 15.44 -10.86
N ASP A 259 9.88 14.65 -10.30
CA ASP A 259 11.10 15.18 -9.71
C ASP A 259 12.06 15.61 -10.82
N PRO A 260 12.38 16.92 -10.98
CA PRO A 260 13.25 17.39 -12.05
C PRO A 260 14.72 17.03 -11.85
N LYS A 261 15.05 16.44 -10.70
CA LYS A 261 16.43 16.03 -10.34
C LYS A 261 16.73 14.56 -10.68
N GLN A 262 15.72 13.83 -11.16
CA GLN A 262 15.84 12.41 -11.48
C GLN A 262 15.47 12.08 -12.93
#